data_98a5f878a9cae03d21e8b915fbc3a03b
#
_entry.id   98a5f878a9cae03d21e8b915fbc3a03b
#
_cell.length_a   1.000
_cell.length_b   1.000
_cell.length_c   1.000
_cell.angle_alpha   90.00
_cell.angle_beta   90.00
_cell.angle_gamma   90.00
#
_symmetry.space_group_name_H-M   'P 1'
#
loop_
_entity.id
_entity.type
_entity.pdbx_description
1 polymer ?
#
loop_
_entity_poly.entity_id
_entity_poly.type
_entity_poly.pdbx_seq_one_letter_code
_entity_poly.pdbx_strand_id
1 'polypeptide(L)'
;DLRKEAKKTHNEVDMIHCNFLILIRELLEHNDFLTAQSQQIREFYKYMSKEYPFLAFTFKGRIKSLIRAEEKFNGYVVEYIYDYYTEHGTYPPLAELKNKLSCFRDFIAYRIVISMPRCHLDSEENREEEELKYLYQIANVLPGFLEERGFTAESAHGVKESGSPLLNEDVRPYYRDYIYGTDSEEYQSLHITFYD
;
A
#
# COMPACT_ATOMS: atom_id res chain seq x y z
N ASP A 1 -3.62 -29.64 -6.92
CA ASP A 1 -2.49 -30.53 -6.87
C ASP A 1 -1.35 -30.15 -7.83
N LEU A 2 -1.34 -28.90 -8.26
CA LEU A 2 -0.38 -28.28 -9.18
C LEU A 2 1.08 -28.51 -8.73
N ARG A 3 1.36 -28.46 -7.42
CA ARG A 3 2.70 -28.67 -6.87
C ARG A 3 3.22 -30.09 -7.08
N LYS A 4 2.35 -31.10 -6.98
CA LYS A 4 2.75 -32.50 -7.22
C LYS A 4 3.04 -32.71 -8.70
N GLU A 5 2.26 -32.08 -9.56
CA GLU A 5 2.43 -32.15 -10.99
C GLU A 5 3.69 -31.40 -11.45
N ALA A 6 3.92 -30.18 -10.93
CA ALA A 6 5.14 -29.41 -11.18
C ALA A 6 6.41 -30.15 -10.73
N LYS A 7 6.38 -30.84 -9.58
CA LYS A 7 7.50 -31.70 -9.15
C LYS A 7 7.73 -32.89 -10.08
N LYS A 8 6.64 -33.49 -10.56
CA LYS A 8 6.71 -34.64 -11.46
C LYS A 8 7.24 -34.29 -12.85
N THR A 9 6.89 -33.11 -13.34
CA THR A 9 7.29 -32.59 -14.65
C THR A 9 8.59 -31.79 -14.62
N HIS A 10 9.18 -31.56 -13.44
CA HIS A 10 10.35 -30.68 -13.22
C HIS A 10 10.14 -29.26 -13.77
N ASN A 11 8.91 -28.74 -13.72
CA ASN A 11 8.60 -27.39 -14.17
C ASN A 11 8.93 -26.38 -13.06
N GLU A 12 10.08 -25.69 -13.21
CA GLU A 12 10.56 -24.72 -12.22
C GLU A 12 9.65 -23.49 -12.10
N VAL A 13 9.01 -23.06 -13.20
CA VAL A 13 8.09 -21.93 -13.19
C VAL A 13 6.86 -22.23 -12.34
N ASP A 14 6.25 -23.41 -12.54
CA ASP A 14 5.12 -23.85 -11.75
C ASP A 14 5.49 -24.09 -10.28
N MET A 15 6.73 -24.51 -9.99
CA MET A 15 7.22 -24.62 -8.62
C MET A 15 7.36 -23.25 -7.94
N ILE A 16 7.88 -22.25 -8.64
CA ILE A 16 7.99 -20.87 -8.13
C ILE A 16 6.59 -20.32 -7.86
N HIS A 17 5.65 -20.52 -8.79
CA HIS A 17 4.26 -20.11 -8.64
C HIS A 17 3.59 -20.77 -7.43
N CYS A 18 3.72 -22.10 -7.29
CA CYS A 18 3.18 -22.81 -6.14
C CYS A 18 3.76 -22.35 -4.82
N ASN A 19 5.07 -22.11 -4.74
CA ASN A 19 5.72 -21.62 -3.54
C ASN A 19 5.25 -20.21 -3.19
N PHE A 20 5.05 -19.36 -4.18
CA PHE A 20 4.48 -18.03 -3.98
C PHE A 20 3.06 -18.10 -3.41
N LEU A 21 2.18 -18.92 -3.98
CA LEU A 21 0.81 -19.08 -3.49
C LEU A 21 0.76 -19.65 -2.06
N ILE A 22 1.69 -20.56 -1.72
CA ILE A 22 1.81 -21.09 -0.36
C ILE A 22 2.24 -19.98 0.60
N LEU A 23 3.25 -19.18 0.24
CA LEU A 23 3.71 -18.04 1.04
C LEU A 23 2.58 -17.05 1.31
N ILE A 24 1.82 -16.67 0.29
CA ILE A 24 0.67 -15.78 0.42
C ILE A 24 -0.39 -16.38 1.36
N ARG A 25 -0.68 -17.67 1.20
CA ARG A 25 -1.63 -18.36 2.06
C ARG A 25 -1.17 -18.36 3.52
N GLU A 26 0.09 -18.68 3.77
CA GLU A 26 0.67 -18.64 5.12
C GLU A 26 0.58 -17.25 5.75
N LEU A 27 0.88 -16.20 4.99
CA LEU A 27 0.73 -14.81 5.44
C LEU A 27 -0.73 -14.46 5.78
N LEU A 28 -1.70 -15.00 5.02
CA LEU A 28 -3.13 -14.79 5.27
C LEU A 28 -3.65 -15.59 6.47
N GLU A 29 -3.12 -16.80 6.70
CA GLU A 29 -3.53 -17.67 7.80
C GLU A 29 -2.87 -17.28 9.15
N HIS A 30 -1.70 -16.63 9.14
CA HIS A 30 -1.02 -16.16 10.34
C HIS A 30 -1.50 -14.77 10.74
N ASN A 31 -2.45 -14.74 11.67
CA ASN A 31 -3.04 -13.50 12.19
C ASN A 31 -2.04 -12.60 12.94
N ASP A 32 -0.88 -13.09 13.34
CA ASP A 32 0.10 -12.34 14.13
C ASP A 32 0.61 -11.09 13.40
N PHE A 33 0.88 -11.20 12.12
CA PHE A 33 1.30 -10.07 11.29
C PHE A 33 0.19 -9.02 11.16
N LEU A 34 -1.06 -9.44 10.91
CA LEU A 34 -2.22 -8.55 10.86
C LEU A 34 -2.52 -7.93 12.22
N THR A 35 -2.30 -8.67 13.30
CA THR A 35 -2.50 -8.19 14.67
C THR A 35 -1.48 -7.11 15.03
N ALA A 36 -0.20 -7.31 14.72
CA ALA A 36 0.86 -6.32 14.95
C ALA A 36 0.61 -5.04 14.15
N GLN A 37 0.25 -5.16 12.87
CA GLN A 37 -0.07 -4.03 12.00
C GLN A 37 -1.34 -3.30 12.45
N SER A 38 -2.37 -4.02 12.88
CA SER A 38 -3.61 -3.42 13.38
C SER A 38 -3.40 -2.69 14.71
N GLN A 39 -2.42 -3.08 15.52
CA GLN A 39 -2.06 -2.35 16.72
C GLN A 39 -1.54 -0.95 16.41
N GLN A 40 -0.66 -0.80 15.43
CA GLN A 40 -0.13 0.51 15.00
C GLN A 40 -1.25 1.43 14.49
N ILE A 41 -2.17 0.87 13.74
CA ILE A 41 -3.36 1.60 13.27
C ILE A 41 -4.25 2.05 14.42
N ARG A 42 -4.43 1.21 15.45
CA ARG A 42 -5.19 1.57 16.66
C ARG A 42 -4.51 2.68 17.48
N GLU A 43 -3.18 2.64 17.58
CA GLU A 43 -2.42 3.68 18.25
C GLU A 43 -2.51 5.02 17.49
N PHE A 44 -2.43 4.98 16.17
CA PHE A 44 -2.63 6.17 15.35
C PHE A 44 -4.06 6.70 15.45
N TYR A 45 -5.07 5.83 15.50
CA TYR A 45 -6.45 6.22 15.75
C TYR A 45 -6.59 6.95 17.10
N LYS A 46 -6.01 6.42 18.18
CA LYS A 46 -6.02 7.05 19.50
C LYS A 46 -5.36 8.43 19.46
N TYR A 47 -4.23 8.53 18.78
CA TYR A 47 -3.53 9.79 18.59
C TYR A 47 -4.44 10.81 17.88
N MET A 48 -5.01 10.46 16.73
CA MET A 48 -5.88 11.35 15.97
C MET A 48 -7.13 11.75 16.74
N SER A 49 -7.75 10.81 17.47
CA SER A 49 -8.94 11.07 18.27
C SER A 49 -8.68 12.05 19.40
N LYS A 50 -7.45 12.08 19.92
CA LYS A 50 -7.02 13.03 20.94
C LYS A 50 -6.71 14.40 20.35
N GLU A 51 -5.98 14.46 19.25
CA GLU A 51 -5.56 15.71 18.61
C GLU A 51 -6.68 16.40 17.83
N TYR A 52 -7.58 15.60 17.24
CA TYR A 52 -8.70 16.06 16.42
C TYR A 52 -10.04 15.50 16.89
N PRO A 53 -10.50 15.83 18.11
CA PRO A 53 -11.70 15.24 18.69
C PRO A 53 -13.00 15.61 17.94
N PHE A 54 -12.94 16.62 17.08
CA PHE A 54 -14.06 17.09 16.27
C PHE A 54 -14.16 16.42 14.89
N LEU A 55 -13.17 15.63 14.50
CA LEU A 55 -13.20 14.89 13.23
C LEU A 55 -13.77 13.48 13.42
N ALA A 56 -14.53 13.02 12.44
CA ALA A 56 -14.91 11.63 12.32
C ALA A 56 -13.89 10.85 11.48
N PHE A 57 -13.47 9.70 12.00
CA PHE A 57 -12.50 8.83 11.34
C PHE A 57 -13.09 7.45 11.08
N THR A 58 -12.85 6.93 9.89
CA THR A 58 -13.17 5.55 9.55
C THR A 58 -11.90 4.86 9.06
N PHE A 59 -11.53 3.75 9.70
CA PHE A 59 -10.42 2.89 9.31
C PHE A 59 -10.94 1.67 8.60
N LYS A 60 -10.40 1.40 7.43
CA LYS A 60 -10.66 0.18 6.66
C LYS A 60 -9.34 -0.46 6.29
N GLY A 61 -9.07 -1.64 6.82
CA GLY A 61 -8.00 -2.51 6.38
C GLY A 61 -8.50 -3.44 5.27
N ARG A 62 -7.67 -3.72 4.29
CA ARG A 62 -7.93 -4.75 3.29
C ARG A 62 -6.67 -5.53 2.97
N ILE A 63 -6.86 -6.81 2.72
CA ILE A 63 -5.87 -7.67 2.08
C ILE A 63 -6.33 -7.82 0.63
N LYS A 64 -5.41 -7.68 -0.32
CA LYS A 64 -5.73 -7.94 -1.74
C LYS A 64 -6.16 -9.39 -1.89
N SER A 65 -7.17 -9.63 -2.73
CA SER A 65 -7.64 -10.99 -2.97
C SER A 65 -6.52 -11.85 -3.57
N LEU A 66 -6.49 -13.13 -3.20
CA LEU A 66 -5.53 -14.10 -3.74
C LEU A 66 -5.61 -14.19 -5.28
N ILE A 67 -6.81 -14.05 -5.85
CA ILE A 67 -7.04 -14.05 -7.30
C ILE A 67 -6.29 -12.90 -7.97
N ARG A 68 -6.41 -11.69 -7.46
CA ARG A 68 -5.69 -10.51 -8.00
C ARG A 68 -4.18 -10.61 -7.80
N ALA A 69 -3.75 -11.25 -6.73
CA ALA A 69 -2.34 -11.54 -6.49
C ALA A 69 -1.80 -12.52 -7.54
N GLU A 70 -2.56 -13.55 -7.85
CA GLU A 70 -2.22 -14.55 -8.85
C GLU A 70 -2.19 -13.96 -10.27
N GLU A 71 -3.19 -13.18 -10.64
CA GLU A 71 -3.23 -12.45 -11.92
C GLU A 71 -2.00 -11.56 -12.09
N LYS A 72 -1.66 -10.79 -11.05
CA LYS A 72 -0.48 -9.93 -11.05
C LYS A 72 0.81 -10.74 -11.12
N PHE A 73 0.89 -11.86 -10.41
CA PHE A 73 2.05 -12.75 -10.46
C PHE A 73 2.24 -13.32 -11.87
N ASN A 74 1.20 -13.81 -12.49
CA ASN A 74 1.26 -14.31 -13.85
C ASN A 74 1.73 -13.24 -14.83
N GLY A 75 1.16 -12.03 -14.80
CA GLY A 75 1.50 -10.95 -15.71
C GLY A 75 2.88 -10.33 -15.51
N TYR A 76 3.43 -10.36 -14.29
CA TYR A 76 4.72 -9.68 -14.00
C TYR A 76 5.89 -10.63 -13.80
N VAL A 77 5.64 -11.83 -13.31
CA VAL A 77 6.71 -12.79 -12.96
C VAL A 77 6.76 -13.94 -13.94
N VAL A 78 5.64 -14.62 -14.16
CA VAL A 78 5.61 -15.81 -15.03
C VAL A 78 5.86 -15.43 -16.48
N GLU A 79 5.20 -14.41 -17.01
CA GLU A 79 5.45 -13.91 -18.37
C GLU A 79 6.92 -13.49 -18.54
N TYR A 80 7.46 -12.74 -17.57
CA TYR A 80 8.86 -12.35 -17.59
C TYR A 80 9.82 -13.54 -17.63
N ILE A 81 9.55 -14.59 -16.84
CA ILE A 81 10.38 -15.81 -16.83
C ILE A 81 10.33 -16.50 -18.19
N TYR A 82 9.16 -16.63 -18.80
CA TYR A 82 9.00 -17.25 -20.11
C TYR A 82 9.67 -16.46 -21.22
N ASP A 83 9.51 -15.15 -21.24
CA ASP A 83 10.15 -14.25 -22.21
C ASP A 83 11.68 -14.33 -22.09
N TYR A 84 12.19 -14.23 -20.87
CA TYR A 84 13.62 -14.33 -20.61
C TYR A 84 14.20 -15.69 -21.06
N TYR A 85 13.51 -16.78 -20.75
CA TYR A 85 13.93 -18.13 -21.17
C TYR A 85 13.93 -18.29 -22.69
N THR A 86 12.92 -17.76 -23.34
CA THR A 86 12.79 -17.80 -24.80
C THR A 86 13.92 -17.03 -25.47
N GLU A 87 14.32 -15.90 -24.92
CA GLU A 87 15.36 -15.04 -25.48
C GLU A 87 16.78 -15.53 -25.16
N HIS A 88 17.02 -16.05 -23.95
CA HIS A 88 18.36 -16.37 -23.44
C HIS A 88 18.63 -17.87 -23.29
N GLY A 89 17.61 -18.73 -23.39
CA GLY A 89 17.72 -20.17 -23.17
C GLY A 89 18.01 -20.61 -21.73
N THR A 90 17.97 -19.68 -20.78
CA THR A 90 18.20 -19.90 -19.34
C THR A 90 17.19 -19.16 -18.51
N TYR A 91 16.99 -19.57 -17.23
CA TYR A 91 16.16 -18.84 -16.30
C TYR A 91 16.81 -17.53 -15.86
N PRO A 92 16.01 -16.49 -15.56
CA PRO A 92 16.53 -15.23 -15.07
C PRO A 92 17.24 -15.38 -13.72
N PRO A 93 18.26 -14.54 -13.44
CA PRO A 93 18.94 -14.54 -12.16
C PRO A 93 17.99 -14.34 -10.98
N LEU A 94 18.25 -15.02 -9.86
CA LEU A 94 17.41 -14.95 -8.66
C LEU A 94 17.25 -13.52 -8.13
N ALA A 95 18.27 -12.68 -8.29
CA ALA A 95 18.23 -11.28 -7.89
C ALA A 95 17.18 -10.48 -8.70
N GLU A 96 17.05 -10.74 -10.00
CA GLU A 96 16.04 -10.10 -10.85
C GLU A 96 14.62 -10.58 -10.49
N LEU A 97 14.48 -11.88 -10.21
CA LEU A 97 13.20 -12.43 -9.73
C LEU A 97 12.78 -11.83 -8.39
N LYS A 98 13.71 -11.64 -7.46
CA LYS A 98 13.44 -10.95 -6.19
C LYS A 98 12.97 -9.51 -6.41
N ASN A 99 13.58 -8.79 -7.35
CA ASN A 99 13.14 -7.44 -7.71
C ASN A 99 11.72 -7.44 -8.30
N LYS A 100 11.39 -8.41 -9.15
CA LYS A 100 10.03 -8.57 -9.68
C LYS A 100 9.02 -8.91 -8.57
N LEU A 101 9.40 -9.75 -7.61
CA LEU A 101 8.56 -10.08 -6.45
C LEU A 101 8.35 -8.88 -5.52
N SER A 102 9.23 -7.88 -5.55
CA SER A 102 9.05 -6.67 -4.74
C SER A 102 7.80 -5.86 -5.10
N CYS A 103 7.24 -6.05 -6.29
CA CYS A 103 5.98 -5.40 -6.69
C CYS A 103 4.73 -5.92 -5.93
N PHE A 104 4.88 -6.97 -5.13
CA PHE A 104 3.81 -7.53 -4.28
C PHE A 104 3.77 -6.92 -2.87
N ARG A 105 4.50 -5.86 -2.60
CA ARG A 105 4.52 -5.17 -1.28
C ARG A 105 3.18 -4.57 -0.87
N ASP A 106 2.26 -4.38 -1.79
CA ASP A 106 0.95 -3.75 -1.57
C ASP A 106 -0.19 -4.71 -1.22
N PHE A 107 0.13 -5.89 -0.65
CA PHE A 107 -0.90 -6.87 -0.22
C PHE A 107 -1.78 -6.38 0.90
N ILE A 108 -1.21 -5.60 1.81
CA ILE A 108 -1.92 -5.04 2.95
C ILE A 108 -2.06 -3.54 2.70
N ALA A 109 -3.28 -3.07 2.73
CA ALA A 109 -3.57 -1.65 2.59
C ALA A 109 -4.56 -1.22 3.67
N TYR A 110 -4.30 -0.04 4.24
CA TYR A 110 -5.21 0.63 5.15
C TYR A 110 -5.71 1.91 4.51
N ARG A 111 -6.97 2.20 4.72
CA ARG A 111 -7.59 3.45 4.30
C ARG A 111 -8.13 4.18 5.51
N ILE A 112 -7.73 5.42 5.66
CA ILE A 112 -8.26 6.33 6.66
C ILE A 112 -9.15 7.32 5.91
N VAL A 113 -10.42 7.36 6.29
CA VAL A 113 -11.40 8.32 5.74
C VAL A 113 -11.69 9.34 6.83
N ILE A 114 -11.57 10.61 6.49
CA ILE A 114 -11.79 11.75 7.38
C ILE A 114 -13.08 12.44 6.96
N SER A 115 -13.89 12.83 7.93
CA SER A 115 -15.09 13.59 7.68
C SER A 115 -15.29 14.64 8.79
N MET A 116 -15.67 15.85 8.40
CA MET A 116 -16.04 16.91 9.33
C MET A 116 -17.53 16.82 9.62
N PRO A 117 -17.95 16.55 10.88
CA PRO A 117 -19.37 16.60 11.27
C PRO A 117 -19.97 17.99 11.08
N ARG A 118 -21.21 18.04 10.62
CA ARG A 118 -21.92 19.31 10.35
C ARG A 118 -21.98 20.26 11.55
N CYS A 119 -22.06 19.72 12.75
CA CYS A 119 -22.11 20.51 14.00
C CYS A 119 -20.84 21.30 14.29
N HIS A 120 -19.74 21.03 13.60
CA HIS A 120 -18.47 21.72 13.74
C HIS A 120 -18.13 22.64 12.55
N LEU A 121 -19.05 22.80 11.61
CA LEU A 121 -18.91 23.68 10.46
C LEU A 121 -19.74 24.95 10.65
N ASP A 122 -19.15 26.10 10.30
CA ASP A 122 -19.85 27.38 10.26
C ASP A 122 -20.77 27.45 9.03
N SER A 123 -20.38 26.82 7.93
CA SER A 123 -21.19 26.63 6.72
C SER A 123 -20.80 25.38 5.96
N GLU A 124 -21.73 24.75 5.21
CA GLU A 124 -21.40 23.61 4.34
C GLU A 124 -20.51 23.99 3.15
N GLU A 125 -20.47 25.25 2.77
CA GLU A 125 -19.66 25.75 1.65
C GLU A 125 -18.15 25.58 1.89
N ASN A 126 -17.70 25.57 3.16
CA ASN A 126 -16.29 25.43 3.53
C ASN A 126 -15.92 24.00 3.97
N ARG A 127 -16.83 23.05 3.89
CA ARG A 127 -16.63 21.70 4.39
C ARG A 127 -15.45 21.00 3.71
N GLU A 128 -15.42 21.00 2.40
CA GLU A 128 -14.39 20.35 1.60
C GLU A 128 -12.99 20.96 1.88
N GLU A 129 -12.92 22.28 1.95
CA GLU A 129 -11.68 23.00 2.25
C GLU A 129 -11.16 22.64 3.66
N GLU A 130 -12.03 22.60 4.66
CA GLU A 130 -11.66 22.22 6.03
C GLU A 130 -11.25 20.74 6.12
N GLU A 131 -11.95 19.84 5.45
CA GLU A 131 -11.60 18.42 5.39
C GLU A 131 -10.23 18.21 4.74
N LEU A 132 -9.93 18.91 3.64
CA LEU A 132 -8.62 18.86 2.97
C LEU A 132 -7.51 19.41 3.86
N LYS A 133 -7.74 20.49 4.54
CA LYS A 133 -6.77 21.08 5.48
C LYS A 133 -6.36 20.09 6.57
N TYR A 134 -7.31 19.42 7.20
CA TYR A 134 -7.03 18.40 8.22
C TYR A 134 -6.43 17.13 7.64
N LEU A 135 -6.84 16.72 6.45
CA LEU A 135 -6.24 15.60 5.74
C LEU A 135 -4.72 15.80 5.57
N TYR A 136 -4.31 16.97 5.09
CA TYR A 136 -2.89 17.29 4.91
C TYR A 136 -2.15 17.47 6.24
N GLN A 137 -2.78 18.01 7.28
CA GLN A 137 -2.17 18.06 8.61
C GLN A 137 -1.86 16.66 9.15
N ILE A 138 -2.80 15.73 9.04
CA ILE A 138 -2.62 14.33 9.44
C ILE A 138 -1.55 13.66 8.58
N ALA A 139 -1.56 13.89 7.27
CA ALA A 139 -0.54 13.39 6.36
C ALA A 139 0.87 13.85 6.72
N ASN A 140 1.03 15.08 7.19
CA ASN A 140 2.33 15.61 7.65
C ASN A 140 2.86 14.91 8.91
N VAL A 141 1.99 14.41 9.76
CA VAL A 141 2.37 13.80 11.05
C VAL A 141 2.57 12.29 10.93
N LEU A 142 1.86 11.62 10.02
CA LEU A 142 1.84 10.16 9.90
C LEU A 142 3.22 9.52 9.69
N PRO A 143 4.11 10.02 8.80
CA PRO A 143 5.43 9.43 8.62
C PRO A 143 6.25 9.40 9.91
N GLY A 144 6.37 10.53 10.60
CA GLY A 144 7.11 10.60 11.87
C GLY A 144 6.53 9.72 12.96
N PHE A 145 5.20 9.64 13.06
CA PHE A 145 4.53 8.75 14.00
C PHE A 145 4.88 7.27 13.78
N LEU A 146 4.93 6.82 12.53
CA LEU A 146 5.27 5.43 12.19
C LEU A 146 6.76 5.17 12.25
N GLU A 147 7.62 6.14 11.92
CA GLU A 147 9.08 6.03 12.05
C GLU A 147 9.52 5.83 13.50
N GLU A 148 8.91 6.52 14.45
CA GLU A 148 9.13 6.31 15.89
C GLU A 148 8.78 4.88 16.34
N ARG A 149 7.99 4.16 15.57
CA ARG A 149 7.54 2.78 15.83
C ARG A 149 8.24 1.72 14.99
N GLY A 150 9.31 2.11 14.30
CA GLY A 150 10.16 1.20 13.52
C GLY A 150 9.74 1.00 12.06
N PHE A 151 8.78 1.77 11.56
CA PHE A 151 8.41 1.73 10.14
C PHE A 151 9.15 2.80 9.35
N THR A 152 9.52 2.47 8.13
CA THR A 152 10.20 3.41 7.22
C THR A 152 9.29 3.73 6.03
N ALA A 153 9.14 5.02 5.73
CA ALA A 153 8.39 5.46 4.56
C ALA A 153 9.21 5.25 3.28
N GLU A 154 8.56 4.73 2.24
CA GLU A 154 9.17 4.54 0.92
C GLU A 154 8.99 5.79 0.06
N SER A 155 10.07 6.25 -0.57
CA SER A 155 10.00 7.36 -1.53
C SER A 155 9.13 6.98 -2.73
N ALA A 156 8.20 7.85 -3.08
CA ALA A 156 7.29 7.66 -4.21
C ALA A 156 8.01 7.99 -5.53
N HIS A 157 8.70 7.01 -6.12
CA HIS A 157 9.39 7.19 -7.38
C HIS A 157 8.43 7.52 -8.54
N GLY A 158 8.82 8.45 -9.39
CA GLY A 158 8.11 8.78 -10.64
C GLY A 158 6.89 9.68 -10.49
N VAL A 159 6.63 10.23 -9.31
CA VAL A 159 5.63 11.27 -9.12
C VAL A 159 6.26 12.63 -9.36
N LYS A 160 5.56 13.51 -10.08
CA LYS A 160 5.96 14.91 -10.23
C LYS A 160 6.21 15.52 -8.84
N GLU A 161 7.29 16.27 -8.70
CA GLU A 161 7.68 16.97 -7.45
C GLU A 161 6.63 17.98 -6.93
N SER A 162 5.47 18.04 -7.55
CA SER A 162 4.37 18.96 -7.28
C SER A 162 3.25 18.31 -6.47
N GLY A 163 3.54 17.95 -5.23
CA GLY A 163 2.47 17.73 -4.25
C GLY A 163 1.87 19.05 -3.76
N SER A 164 0.74 18.97 -3.05
CA SER A 164 0.10 20.14 -2.44
C SER A 164 1.07 20.95 -1.58
N PRO A 165 1.03 22.29 -1.63
CA PRO A 165 1.81 23.14 -0.72
C PRO A 165 1.44 22.94 0.76
N LEU A 166 0.32 22.28 1.06
CA LEU A 166 -0.08 21.90 2.42
C LEU A 166 0.70 20.71 2.97
N LEU A 167 1.35 19.89 2.11
CA LEU A 167 2.33 18.90 2.55
C LEU A 167 3.65 19.58 2.86
N ASN A 168 4.25 19.25 4.01
CA ASN A 168 5.57 19.70 4.37
C ASN A 168 6.62 19.15 3.39
N GLU A 169 7.68 19.91 3.13
CA GLU A 169 8.72 19.53 2.18
C GLU A 169 9.42 18.21 2.53
N ASP A 170 9.59 17.91 3.81
CA ASP A 170 10.23 16.71 4.33
C ASP A 170 9.40 15.43 4.13
N VAL A 171 8.08 15.53 4.10
CA VAL A 171 7.18 14.35 3.90
C VAL A 171 6.66 14.22 2.48
N ARG A 172 6.69 15.30 1.70
CA ARG A 172 6.18 15.34 0.32
C ARG A 172 6.74 14.23 -0.59
N PRO A 173 8.03 13.86 -0.54
CA PRO A 173 8.60 12.81 -1.38
C PRO A 173 8.01 11.42 -1.12
N TYR A 174 7.38 11.19 0.02
CA TYR A 174 6.80 9.89 0.38
C TYR A 174 5.36 9.71 -0.10
N TYR A 175 4.66 10.81 -0.42
CA TYR A 175 3.27 10.78 -0.81
C TYR A 175 3.07 10.79 -2.32
N ARG A 176 2.12 9.96 -2.77
CA ARG A 176 1.46 10.14 -4.07
C ARG A 176 0.18 10.91 -3.83
N ASP A 177 0.16 12.15 -4.27
CA ASP A 177 -0.97 13.05 -4.11
C ASP A 177 -1.87 13.00 -5.36
N TYR A 178 -3.01 12.33 -5.23
CA TYR A 178 -4.02 12.22 -6.27
C TYR A 178 -5.15 13.25 -6.11
N ILE A 179 -4.97 14.23 -5.23
CA ILE A 179 -5.93 15.31 -5.00
C ILE A 179 -5.44 16.58 -5.69
N TYR A 180 -4.19 16.95 -5.43
CA TYR A 180 -3.59 18.18 -5.92
C TYR A 180 -3.11 18.04 -7.36
N GLY A 181 -3.64 18.89 -8.26
CA GLY A 181 -3.22 18.92 -9.66
C GLY A 181 -3.69 17.75 -10.51
N THR A 182 -4.68 17.00 -10.05
CA THR A 182 -5.38 15.99 -10.85
C THR A 182 -6.72 16.54 -11.33
N ASP A 183 -6.96 16.45 -12.64
CA ASP A 183 -8.25 16.82 -13.25
C ASP A 183 -9.33 15.74 -13.11
N SER A 184 -9.03 14.63 -12.40
CA SER A 184 -9.98 13.55 -12.23
C SER A 184 -10.83 13.75 -10.99
N GLU A 185 -12.10 14.02 -11.18
CA GLU A 185 -13.11 14.06 -10.12
C GLU A 185 -13.40 12.66 -9.52
N GLU A 186 -12.91 11.59 -10.16
CA GLU A 186 -13.27 10.21 -9.81
C GLU A 186 -12.48 9.61 -8.66
N TYR A 187 -11.24 10.06 -8.40
CA TYR A 187 -10.40 9.45 -7.36
C TYR A 187 -9.49 10.48 -6.70
N GLN A 188 -9.86 10.86 -5.49
CA GLN A 188 -9.10 11.81 -4.68
C GLN A 188 -8.59 11.13 -3.40
N SER A 189 -7.27 10.94 -3.30
CA SER A 189 -6.64 10.37 -2.11
C SER A 189 -5.15 10.66 -2.05
N LEU A 190 -4.58 10.57 -0.85
CA LEU A 190 -3.15 10.52 -0.61
C LEU A 190 -2.71 9.08 -0.39
N HIS A 191 -1.62 8.66 -1.03
CA HIS A 191 -1.04 7.33 -0.85
C HIS A 191 0.37 7.43 -0.32
N ILE A 192 0.69 6.59 0.65
CA ILE A 192 2.02 6.42 1.20
C ILE A 192 2.29 4.93 1.44
N THR A 193 3.51 4.49 1.26
CA THR A 193 3.94 3.11 1.49
C THR A 193 4.97 3.08 2.60
N PHE A 194 4.83 2.13 3.52
CA PHE A 194 5.75 1.87 4.61
C PHE A 194 6.23 0.42 4.57
N TYR A 195 7.43 0.21 5.11
CA TYR A 195 8.01 -1.11 5.38
C TYR A 195 8.69 -1.10 6.76
N ASP A 196 8.79 -2.26 7.37
CA ASP A 196 9.48 -2.53 8.65
C ASP A 196 10.94 -2.97 8.45
#